data_1c55859041ca18174fdfda66e1b06079
#
_entry.id   1c55859041ca18174fdfda66e1b06079
#
_cell.length_a   1.000
_cell.length_b   1.000
_cell.length_c   1.000
_cell.angle_alpha   90.00
_cell.angle_beta   90.00
_cell.angle_gamma   90.00
#
_symmetry.space_group_name_H-M   'P 1'
#
loop_
_entity.id
_entity.type
_entity.pdbx_description
1 polymer ?
#
loop_
_entity_poly.entity_id
_entity_poly.type
_entity_poly.pdbx_seq_one_letter_code
_entity_poly.pdbx_strand_id
1 'polypeptide(L)'
;MLKKFILLFIIQLFIINPSISMEKETTFNKKLFDKAQSEGKVIIVSSWIKYCSSCASQMKVLNKAKNDGKLFDIKFDNIEYFSFDVTNKDIANLLNVKFQTTLLIFKNNNEIYRSLGEITEDLIYEALKKSI
;
A
#
# COMPACT_ATOMS: atom_id res chain seq x y z
N MET A 1 1.41 -46.62 -46.62
CA MET A 1 1.75 -46.46 -45.22
C MET A 1 1.68 -44.96 -44.91
N LEU A 2 0.63 -44.55 -44.32
CA LEU A 2 0.37 -43.14 -44.07
C LEU A 2 1.00 -42.78 -42.72
N LYS A 3 2.19 -42.19 -42.74
CA LYS A 3 2.82 -41.64 -41.55
C LYS A 3 2.05 -40.38 -41.20
N LYS A 4 1.13 -40.48 -40.26
CA LYS A 4 0.47 -39.36 -39.64
C LYS A 4 1.54 -38.65 -38.81
N PHE A 5 2.10 -37.62 -39.38
CA PHE A 5 2.78 -36.59 -38.58
C PHE A 5 1.73 -35.90 -37.78
N ILE A 6 1.55 -36.33 -36.55
CA ILE A 6 0.87 -35.56 -35.56
C ILE A 6 1.83 -34.42 -35.21
N LEU A 7 1.63 -33.32 -35.90
CA LEU A 7 2.22 -32.07 -35.54
C LEU A 7 1.59 -31.68 -34.20
N LEU A 8 2.24 -32.07 -33.13
CA LEU A 8 1.92 -31.58 -31.81
C LEU A 8 2.30 -30.09 -31.82
N PHE A 9 1.33 -29.29 -32.23
CA PHE A 9 1.34 -27.88 -32.00
C PHE A 9 1.24 -27.71 -30.46
N ILE A 10 2.42 -27.69 -29.84
CA ILE A 10 2.54 -27.22 -28.46
C ILE A 10 2.19 -25.75 -28.54
N ILE A 11 0.91 -25.46 -28.40
CA ILE A 11 0.45 -24.15 -28.01
C ILE A 11 1.06 -23.94 -26.63
N GLN A 12 2.25 -23.38 -26.60
CA GLN A 12 2.73 -22.70 -25.41
C GLN A 12 1.69 -21.59 -25.15
N LEU A 13 0.72 -21.94 -24.36
CA LEU A 13 -0.04 -20.95 -23.63
C LEU A 13 1.01 -20.15 -22.85
N PHE A 14 1.46 -19.07 -23.46
CA PHE A 14 2.00 -17.97 -22.70
C PHE A 14 0.87 -17.58 -21.75
N ILE A 15 0.92 -18.14 -20.57
CA ILE A 15 0.22 -17.61 -19.43
C ILE A 15 0.88 -16.26 -19.25
N ILE A 16 0.36 -15.26 -19.97
CA ILE A 16 0.56 -13.89 -19.66
C ILE A 16 -0.10 -13.78 -18.28
N ASN A 17 0.71 -13.98 -17.24
CA ASN A 17 0.32 -13.52 -15.94
C ASN A 17 0.12 -12.01 -16.14
N PRO A 18 -1.10 -11.50 -16.13
CA PRO A 18 -1.26 -10.08 -16.01
C PRO A 18 -0.53 -9.79 -14.70
N SER A 19 0.60 -9.12 -14.79
CA SER A 19 1.13 -8.43 -13.63
C SER A 19 0.00 -7.51 -13.24
N ILE A 20 -0.79 -7.92 -12.27
CA ILE A 20 -1.79 -7.09 -11.66
C ILE A 20 -0.97 -5.97 -11.06
N SER A 21 -0.73 -4.94 -11.87
CA SER A 21 -0.22 -3.69 -11.37
C SER A 21 -1.27 -3.26 -10.39
N MET A 22 -0.94 -3.33 -9.11
CA MET A 22 -1.87 -2.95 -8.06
C MET A 22 -2.34 -1.54 -8.39
N GLU A 23 -3.62 -1.42 -8.67
CA GLU A 23 -4.22 -0.14 -9.04
C GLU A 23 -4.02 0.80 -7.86
N LYS A 24 -3.29 1.88 -8.11
CA LYS A 24 -3.05 2.90 -7.10
C LYS A 24 -4.33 3.70 -6.97
N GLU A 25 -4.95 3.63 -5.82
CA GLU A 25 -6.21 4.29 -5.52
C GLU A 25 -6.01 5.28 -4.38
N THR A 26 -6.63 6.45 -4.51
CA THR A 26 -6.74 7.40 -3.41
C THR A 26 -7.90 6.97 -2.53
N THR A 27 -7.57 6.44 -1.36
CA THR A 27 -8.54 6.03 -0.35
C THR A 27 -8.68 7.05 0.78
N PHE A 28 -7.76 8.03 0.85
CA PHE A 28 -7.81 9.07 1.87
C PHE A 28 -9.08 9.90 1.74
N ASN A 29 -9.79 9.98 2.86
CA ASN A 29 -10.95 10.83 3.03
C ASN A 29 -10.89 11.50 4.41
N LYS A 30 -10.92 12.81 4.45
CA LYS A 30 -10.77 13.58 5.71
C LYS A 30 -11.78 13.17 6.78
N LYS A 31 -13.03 12.95 6.41
CA LYS A 31 -14.08 12.53 7.35
C LYS A 31 -13.80 11.14 7.94
N LEU A 32 -13.33 10.19 7.11
CA LEU A 32 -12.97 8.85 7.57
C LEU A 32 -11.70 8.90 8.43
N PHE A 33 -10.75 9.75 8.06
CA PHE A 33 -9.54 9.98 8.85
C PHE A 33 -9.87 10.51 10.24
N ASP A 34 -10.71 11.57 10.34
CA ASP A 34 -11.15 12.14 11.61
C ASP A 34 -11.93 11.13 12.46
N LYS A 35 -12.77 10.32 11.81
CA LYS A 35 -13.49 9.24 12.49
C LYS A 35 -12.53 8.23 13.09
N ALA A 36 -11.56 7.76 12.31
CA ALA A 36 -10.55 6.81 12.79
C ALA A 36 -9.74 7.38 13.97
N GLN A 37 -9.41 8.68 13.92
CA GLN A 37 -8.78 9.37 15.05
C GLN A 37 -9.67 9.39 16.30
N SER A 38 -10.95 9.71 16.14
CA SER A 38 -11.91 9.74 17.26
C SER A 38 -12.15 8.35 17.87
N GLU A 39 -11.97 7.28 17.09
CA GLU A 39 -12.07 5.90 17.54
C GLU A 39 -10.76 5.39 18.19
N GLY A 40 -9.72 6.23 18.28
CA GLY A 40 -8.43 5.88 18.86
C GLY A 40 -7.61 4.88 18.03
N LYS A 41 -7.91 4.77 16.74
CA LYS A 41 -7.16 3.89 15.83
C LYS A 41 -5.76 4.43 15.55
N VAL A 42 -4.84 3.52 15.30
CA VAL A 42 -3.57 3.84 14.62
C VAL A 42 -3.90 4.04 13.14
N ILE A 43 -3.46 5.14 12.57
CA ILE A 43 -3.73 5.47 11.17
C ILE A 43 -2.43 5.50 10.39
N ILE A 44 -2.39 4.71 9.33
CA ILE A 44 -1.28 4.69 8.37
C ILE A 44 -1.73 5.43 7.12
N VAL A 45 -0.91 6.34 6.63
CA VAL A 45 -1.13 7.02 5.35
C VAL A 45 0.10 6.87 4.48
N SER A 46 -0.08 6.42 3.26
CA SER A 46 0.98 6.36 2.25
C SER A 46 0.67 7.26 1.07
N SER A 47 1.69 7.93 0.55
CA SER A 47 1.58 8.74 -0.66
C SER A 47 2.16 8.02 -1.87
N TRP A 48 1.56 8.21 -3.02
CA TRP A 48 1.99 7.63 -4.28
C TRP A 48 1.92 8.64 -5.43
N ILE A 49 2.49 8.29 -6.55
CA ILE A 49 2.34 8.98 -7.84
C ILE A 49 2.26 7.91 -8.94
N LYS A 50 1.66 8.26 -10.07
CA LYS A 50 1.63 7.39 -11.25
C LYS A 50 3.06 7.01 -11.68
N TYR A 51 3.27 5.76 -12.12
CA TYR A 51 4.56 5.20 -12.53
C TYR A 51 5.66 5.13 -11.46
N CYS A 52 5.31 5.07 -10.20
CA CYS A 52 6.23 4.94 -9.08
C CYS A 52 6.31 3.49 -8.60
N SER A 53 7.42 2.81 -8.86
CA SER A 53 7.62 1.40 -8.46
C SER A 53 7.79 1.24 -6.95
N SER A 54 8.49 2.15 -6.28
CA SER A 54 8.65 2.14 -4.82
C SER A 54 7.31 2.35 -4.10
N CYS A 55 6.46 3.23 -4.63
CA CYS A 55 5.10 3.40 -4.12
C CYS A 55 4.29 2.10 -4.24
N ALA A 56 4.37 1.44 -5.39
CA ALA A 56 3.68 0.17 -5.61
C ALA A 56 4.16 -0.91 -4.63
N SER A 57 5.47 -0.99 -4.37
CA SER A 57 6.04 -1.93 -3.40
C SER A 57 5.55 -1.65 -1.98
N GLN A 58 5.58 -0.39 -1.53
CA GLN A 58 5.07 0.01 -0.23
C GLN A 58 3.58 -0.30 -0.06
N MET A 59 2.77 0.10 -1.03
CA MET A 59 1.32 -0.12 -1.00
C MET A 59 0.97 -1.61 -1.04
N LYS A 60 1.74 -2.42 -1.79
CA LYS A 60 1.55 -3.87 -1.84
C LYS A 60 1.71 -4.51 -0.45
N VAL A 61 2.74 -4.13 0.29
CA VAL A 61 2.96 -4.63 1.65
C VAL A 61 1.82 -4.21 2.57
N LEU A 62 1.45 -2.92 2.57
CA LEU A 62 0.39 -2.40 3.44
C LEU A 62 -0.99 -2.99 3.11
N ASN A 63 -1.33 -3.11 1.83
CA ASN A 63 -2.59 -3.71 1.42
C ASN A 63 -2.66 -5.21 1.73
N LYS A 64 -1.56 -5.93 1.52
CA LYS A 64 -1.48 -7.33 1.93
C LYS A 64 -1.68 -7.46 3.43
N ALA A 65 -1.00 -6.67 4.23
CA ALA A 65 -1.13 -6.67 5.67
C ALA A 65 -2.57 -6.34 6.12
N LYS A 66 -3.21 -5.36 5.50
CA LYS A 66 -4.62 -5.02 5.74
C LYS A 66 -5.56 -6.18 5.40
N ASN A 67 -5.38 -6.81 4.24
CA ASN A 67 -6.23 -7.92 3.80
C ASN A 67 -6.03 -9.18 4.64
N ASP A 68 -4.80 -9.48 5.03
CA ASP A 68 -4.46 -10.61 5.89
C ASP A 68 -4.74 -10.32 7.38
N GLY A 69 -5.10 -9.08 7.71
CA GLY A 69 -5.39 -8.63 9.06
C GLY A 69 -4.17 -8.48 9.95
N LYS A 70 -2.97 -8.68 9.41
CA LYS A 70 -1.72 -8.52 10.18
C LYS A 70 -0.50 -8.30 9.30
N LEU A 71 0.52 -7.69 9.90
CA LEU A 71 1.88 -7.65 9.40
C LEU A 71 2.78 -8.23 10.50
N PHE A 72 3.41 -9.38 10.26
CA PHE A 72 4.09 -10.18 11.27
C PHE A 72 3.17 -10.47 12.47
N ASP A 73 3.49 -9.94 13.64
CA ASP A 73 2.72 -10.07 14.88
C ASP A 73 1.78 -8.89 15.17
N ILE A 74 1.82 -7.85 14.33
CA ILE A 74 0.97 -6.66 14.45
C ILE A 74 -0.38 -6.92 13.78
N LYS A 75 -1.46 -6.80 14.53
CA LYS A 75 -2.83 -6.92 14.02
C LYS A 75 -3.34 -5.61 13.45
N PHE A 76 -4.03 -5.70 12.32
CA PHE A 76 -4.65 -4.55 11.64
C PHE A 76 -6.10 -4.28 12.05
N ASP A 77 -6.64 -4.98 13.04
CA ASP A 77 -8.00 -4.79 13.53
C ASP A 77 -8.22 -3.39 14.16
N ASN A 78 -7.15 -2.79 14.69
CA ASN A 78 -7.18 -1.44 15.26
C ASN A 78 -6.36 -0.43 14.44
N ILE A 79 -6.06 -0.75 13.20
CA ILE A 79 -5.29 0.09 12.28
C ILE A 79 -6.16 0.45 11.08
N GLU A 80 -6.19 1.72 10.72
CA GLU A 80 -6.80 2.21 9.49
C GLU A 80 -5.72 2.61 8.50
N TYR A 81 -5.85 2.20 7.25
CA TYR A 81 -4.89 2.51 6.20
C TYR A 81 -5.53 3.33 5.09
N PHE A 82 -4.89 4.45 4.77
CA PHE A 82 -5.23 5.31 3.66
C PHE A 82 -4.04 5.49 2.72
N SER A 83 -4.35 5.76 1.46
CA SER A 83 -3.38 6.13 0.45
C SER A 83 -3.88 7.30 -0.39
N PHE A 84 -3.00 8.08 -0.97
CA PHE A 84 -3.37 9.19 -1.85
C PHE A 84 -2.30 9.52 -2.88
N ASP A 85 -2.75 10.07 -3.99
CA ASP A 85 -1.87 10.63 -5.02
C ASP A 85 -1.30 11.97 -4.53
N VAL A 86 0.03 12.08 -4.45
CA VAL A 86 0.71 13.30 -3.97
C VAL A 86 0.50 14.50 -4.90
N THR A 87 0.01 14.29 -6.11
CA THR A 87 -0.40 15.39 -7.01
C THR A 87 -1.73 16.02 -6.60
N ASN A 88 -2.52 15.34 -5.75
CA ASN A 88 -3.68 15.94 -5.10
C ASN A 88 -3.20 16.95 -4.04
N LYS A 89 -3.14 18.22 -4.42
CA LYS A 89 -2.56 19.28 -3.60
C LYS A 89 -3.34 19.55 -2.31
N ASP A 90 -4.63 19.32 -2.31
CA ASP A 90 -5.45 19.53 -1.11
C ASP A 90 -5.07 18.53 -0.01
N ILE A 91 -4.95 17.25 -0.36
CA ILE A 91 -4.54 16.22 0.59
C ILE A 91 -3.05 16.38 0.95
N ALA A 92 -2.20 16.62 -0.04
CA ALA A 92 -0.76 16.80 0.17
C ALA A 92 -0.47 17.97 1.13
N ASN A 93 -1.15 19.10 0.96
CA ASN A 93 -1.01 20.26 1.84
C ASN A 93 -1.58 19.99 3.24
N LEU A 94 -2.74 19.34 3.32
CA LEU A 94 -3.37 18.97 4.59
C LEU A 94 -2.44 18.10 5.44
N LEU A 95 -1.74 17.16 4.82
CA LEU A 95 -0.83 16.22 5.48
C LEU A 95 0.64 16.69 5.48
N ASN A 96 0.92 17.87 4.92
CA ASN A 96 2.28 18.38 4.73
C ASN A 96 3.22 17.36 4.05
N VAL A 97 2.73 16.71 2.99
CA VAL A 97 3.47 15.73 2.21
C VAL A 97 3.95 16.36 0.91
N LYS A 98 5.25 16.25 0.63
CA LYS A 98 5.87 16.83 -0.58
C LYS A 98 6.26 15.78 -1.61
N PHE A 99 6.49 14.55 -1.18
CA PHE A 99 7.04 13.50 -2.02
C PHE A 99 6.19 12.23 -1.94
N GLN A 100 6.22 11.47 -3.03
CA GLN A 100 5.67 10.12 -3.08
C GLN A 100 6.47 9.15 -2.18
N THR A 101 5.91 7.98 -1.92
CA THR A 101 6.49 6.96 -1.03
C THR A 101 6.71 7.48 0.41
N THR A 102 5.98 8.52 0.79
CA THR A 102 5.95 8.99 2.17
C THR A 102 5.02 8.10 2.98
N LEU A 103 5.51 7.62 4.12
CA LEU A 103 4.76 6.86 5.10
C LEU A 103 4.53 7.70 6.35
N LEU A 104 3.27 7.89 6.70
CA LEU A 104 2.86 8.61 7.91
C LEU A 104 2.13 7.66 8.85
N ILE A 105 2.35 7.80 10.14
CA ILE A 105 1.58 7.08 11.15
C ILE A 105 1.08 8.09 12.17
N PHE A 106 -0.22 8.00 12.46
CA PHE A 106 -0.91 8.84 13.45
C PHE A 106 -1.46 7.97 14.59
N LYS A 107 -1.38 8.49 15.79
CA LYS A 107 -1.98 7.91 16.99
C LYS A 107 -2.37 9.02 17.96
N ASN A 108 -3.54 8.87 18.58
CA ASN A 108 -4.04 9.87 19.55
C ASN A 108 -4.03 11.30 19.01
N ASN A 109 -4.49 11.49 17.77
CA ASN A 109 -4.55 12.78 17.06
C ASN A 109 -3.18 13.42 16.74
N ASN A 110 -2.08 12.69 16.90
CA ASN A 110 -0.75 13.19 16.62
C ASN A 110 -0.09 12.35 15.52
N GLU A 111 0.68 13.02 14.67
CA GLU A 111 1.63 12.33 13.79
C GLU A 111 2.81 11.87 14.66
N ILE A 112 3.02 10.56 14.72
CA ILE A 112 4.05 9.93 15.55
C ILE A 112 5.20 9.35 14.74
N TYR A 113 5.02 9.22 13.44
CA TYR A 113 6.05 8.73 12.53
C TYR A 113 5.89 9.31 11.14
N ARG A 114 7.01 9.67 10.54
CA ARG A 114 7.12 10.12 9.16
C ARG A 114 8.41 9.61 8.55
N SER A 115 8.32 9.02 7.38
CA SER A 115 9.50 8.58 6.65
C SER A 115 9.29 8.60 5.15
N LEU A 116 10.36 8.42 4.43
CA LEU A 116 10.39 8.38 2.98
C LEU A 116 11.11 7.11 2.53
N GLY A 117 10.43 6.26 1.77
CA GLY A 117 11.06 5.15 1.06
C GLY A 117 11.07 3.80 1.77
N GLU A 118 10.36 3.57 2.88
CA GLU A 118 10.16 2.22 3.40
C GLU A 118 9.28 1.42 2.43
N ILE A 119 9.83 0.37 1.85
CA ILE A 119 9.17 -0.44 0.81
C ILE A 119 9.16 -1.94 1.08
N THR A 120 9.90 -2.41 2.07
CA THR A 120 9.96 -3.82 2.44
C THR A 120 9.11 -4.10 3.66
N GLU A 121 8.68 -5.36 3.82
CA GLU A 121 7.91 -5.79 4.99
C GLU A 121 8.64 -5.48 6.29
N ASP A 122 9.96 -5.73 6.35
CA ASP A 122 10.76 -5.50 7.55
C ASP A 122 10.83 -4.02 7.95
N LEU A 123 11.07 -3.12 6.99
CA LEU A 123 11.14 -1.68 7.25
C LEU A 123 9.77 -1.11 7.68
N ILE A 124 8.70 -1.56 7.03
CA ILE A 124 7.35 -1.15 7.38
C ILE A 124 6.95 -1.70 8.76
N TYR A 125 7.30 -2.96 9.05
CA TYR A 125 7.10 -3.56 10.36
C TYR A 125 7.80 -2.77 11.48
N GLU A 126 9.09 -2.42 11.28
CA GLU A 126 9.83 -1.63 12.27
C GLU A 126 9.23 -0.23 12.49
N ALA A 127 8.75 0.42 11.42
CA ALA A 127 8.03 1.68 11.52
C ALA A 127 6.74 1.55 12.35
N LEU A 128 5.94 0.53 12.07
CA LEU A 128 4.70 0.25 12.81
C LEU A 128 4.99 -0.11 14.26
N LYS A 129 5.96 -0.98 14.51
CA LYS A 129 6.33 -1.42 15.86
C LYS A 129 6.77 -0.27 16.76
N LYS A 130 7.47 0.71 16.21
CA LYS A 130 7.86 1.92 16.97
C LYS A 130 6.67 2.83 17.29
N SER A 131 5.57 2.65 16.59
CA SER A 131 4.41 3.55 16.62
C SER A 131 3.21 2.97 17.41
N ILE A 132 3.21 1.68 17.66
CA ILE A 132 2.18 0.94 18.39
C ILE A 132 2.63 0.65 19.80
#